data_0bb648a88e3a36b85b1800071c8be4f1
#
_entry.id   0bb648a88e3a36b85b1800071c8be4f1
#
_cell.length_a   1.000
_cell.length_b   1.000
_cell.length_c   1.000
_cell.angle_alpha   90.00
_cell.angle_beta   90.00
_cell.angle_gamma   90.00
#
_symmetry.space_group_name_H-M   'P 1'
#
loop_
_entity.id
_entity.type
_entity.pdbx_description
1 polymer ?
#
loop_
_entity_poly.entity_id
_entity_poly.type
_entity_poly.pdbx_seq_one_letter_code
_entity_poly.pdbx_strand_id
1 'polypeptide(L)'
;MVLPAVLVTAVVAACGGPASEPVRSQGETVRADLVSFDPDGYATGALGTISEAPVDVGAFQGWFGAAADSADAVQTRPGASYVVVTGVTGCVTPTRADLVRTGDDLTARFSGGEQDPSEHVGCARENGPVAQFAVNPGLLRGVRTIGGRPPVDPAGPGHRGELIKLGPAPIADDVRPAELGTDSTDGTGALLHTLETAGSTNLDQARQALGAQPSTGQRGFAFVLTGCAPDGATLIVQQRSLTAKLTGDSANRCFAAAYFLVTFTIDRDDVPPQAVLGG
;
A
#
# COMPACT_ATOMS: atom_id res chain seq x y z
N MET A 1 32.85 60.81 -50.53
CA MET A 1 31.64 60.25 -51.11
C MET A 1 31.32 59.05 -50.25
N VAL A 2 30.44 59.17 -49.20
CA VAL A 2 30.15 58.18 -48.20
C VAL A 2 28.69 57.79 -48.40
N LEU A 3 28.45 56.51 -48.75
CA LEU A 3 27.08 55.93 -48.83
C LEU A 3 26.66 55.41 -47.47
N PRO A 4 25.44 55.69 -47.04
CA PRO A 4 24.91 55.08 -45.81
C PRO A 4 24.31 53.69 -46.11
N ALA A 5 24.67 52.68 -45.26
CA ALA A 5 24.08 51.38 -45.28
C ALA A 5 22.74 51.42 -44.50
N VAL A 6 21.67 51.01 -45.15
CA VAL A 6 20.33 50.86 -44.57
C VAL A 6 20.24 49.43 -43.97
N LEU A 7 20.09 49.37 -42.67
CA LEU A 7 19.84 48.12 -41.93
C LEU A 7 18.33 47.86 -41.92
N VAL A 8 17.88 46.83 -42.63
CA VAL A 8 16.50 46.37 -42.59
C VAL A 8 16.38 45.30 -41.47
N THR A 9 15.73 45.65 -40.38
CA THR A 9 15.39 44.72 -39.27
C THR A 9 14.07 44.02 -39.61
N ALA A 10 14.15 42.75 -39.93
CA ALA A 10 12.97 41.90 -40.09
C ALA A 10 12.46 41.47 -38.71
N VAL A 11 11.27 41.96 -38.33
CA VAL A 11 10.56 41.49 -37.15
C VAL A 11 9.81 40.22 -37.53
N VAL A 12 10.30 39.05 -37.05
CA VAL A 12 9.58 37.80 -37.16
C VAL A 12 8.56 37.75 -36.02
N ALA A 13 7.29 37.99 -36.32
CA ALA A 13 6.18 37.75 -35.43
C ALA A 13 5.98 36.24 -35.29
N ALA A 14 6.48 35.66 -34.20
CA ALA A 14 6.15 34.30 -33.82
C ALA A 14 4.70 34.26 -33.30
N CYS A 15 3.77 33.80 -34.14
CA CYS A 15 2.43 33.39 -33.70
C CYS A 15 2.57 32.17 -32.84
N GLY A 16 2.71 32.36 -31.53
CA GLY A 16 2.52 31.30 -30.52
C GLY A 16 1.04 30.91 -30.48
N GLY A 17 0.66 29.88 -31.23
CA GLY A 17 -0.62 29.25 -31.05
C GLY A 17 -0.67 28.65 -29.62
N PRO A 18 -1.85 28.63 -28.99
CA PRO A 18 -1.98 27.99 -27.70
C PRO A 18 -1.54 26.51 -27.85
N ALA A 19 -0.56 26.09 -27.04
CA ALA A 19 -0.17 24.71 -26.97
C ALA A 19 -1.44 23.92 -26.64
N SER A 20 -1.88 23.11 -27.59
CA SER A 20 -2.99 22.18 -27.34
C SER A 20 -2.54 21.28 -26.20
N GLU A 21 -3.10 21.46 -25.02
CA GLU A 21 -2.95 20.50 -23.94
C GLU A 21 -3.30 19.12 -24.51
N PRO A 22 -2.47 18.09 -24.27
CA PRO A 22 -2.80 16.75 -24.71
C PRO A 22 -4.16 16.38 -24.10
N VAL A 23 -5.15 16.18 -24.97
CA VAL A 23 -6.45 15.64 -24.57
C VAL A 23 -6.17 14.31 -23.87
N ARG A 24 -6.19 14.34 -22.54
CA ARG A 24 -6.12 13.11 -21.76
C ARG A 24 -7.29 12.28 -22.21
N SER A 25 -7.02 11.18 -22.89
CA SER A 25 -8.04 10.22 -23.30
C SER A 25 -8.82 9.84 -22.05
N GLN A 26 -10.07 10.29 -21.96
CA GLN A 26 -10.95 9.87 -20.88
C GLN A 26 -11.13 8.36 -21.06
N GLY A 27 -10.60 7.56 -20.12
CA GLY A 27 -10.73 6.12 -20.19
C GLY A 27 -12.19 5.69 -20.20
N GLU A 28 -12.46 4.53 -20.76
CA GLU A 28 -13.80 3.93 -20.77
C GLU A 28 -14.11 3.31 -19.41
N THR A 29 -15.32 3.58 -18.89
CA THR A 29 -15.77 2.93 -17.65
C THR A 29 -16.03 1.43 -17.92
N VAL A 30 -15.34 0.59 -17.19
CA VAL A 30 -15.49 -0.86 -17.25
C VAL A 30 -16.77 -1.27 -16.51
N ARG A 31 -17.57 -2.13 -17.13
CA ARG A 31 -18.72 -2.71 -16.44
C ARG A 31 -18.23 -3.67 -15.35
N ALA A 32 -18.26 -3.19 -14.12
CA ALA A 32 -17.81 -3.88 -12.93
C ALA A 32 -18.77 -3.61 -11.78
N ASP A 33 -18.87 -4.54 -10.85
CA ASP A 33 -19.62 -4.34 -9.62
C ASP A 33 -18.65 -3.98 -8.51
N LEU A 34 -18.86 -2.83 -7.89
CA LEU A 34 -18.12 -2.43 -6.69
C LEU A 34 -18.56 -3.34 -5.53
N VAL A 35 -17.66 -4.19 -5.04
CA VAL A 35 -17.97 -5.18 -3.99
C VAL A 35 -17.44 -4.78 -2.63
N SER A 36 -16.39 -3.93 -2.58
CA SER A 36 -15.87 -3.34 -1.35
C SER A 36 -15.27 -1.98 -1.65
N PHE A 37 -15.43 -1.04 -0.73
CA PHE A 37 -14.88 0.30 -0.87
C PHE A 37 -14.53 0.86 0.51
N ASP A 38 -13.26 1.16 0.72
CA ASP A 38 -12.76 1.90 1.86
C ASP A 38 -12.32 3.30 1.37
N PRO A 39 -13.08 4.35 1.69
CA PRO A 39 -12.75 5.71 1.29
C PRO A 39 -11.60 6.32 2.09
N ASP A 40 -11.34 5.80 3.30
CA ASP A 40 -10.37 6.32 4.27
C ASP A 40 -9.10 5.47 4.36
N GLY A 41 -8.86 4.60 3.38
CA GLY A 41 -7.68 3.77 3.31
C GLY A 41 -6.37 4.57 3.32
N TYR A 42 -5.25 3.86 3.39
CA TYR A 42 -3.92 4.45 3.59
C TYR A 42 -3.01 4.32 2.36
N ALA A 43 -3.55 4.03 1.20
CA ALA A 43 -2.75 3.91 -0.02
C ALA A 43 -1.97 5.20 -0.31
N THR A 44 -0.73 5.04 -0.74
CA THR A 44 0.18 6.15 -1.03
C THR A 44 0.35 6.41 -2.52
N GLY A 45 -0.33 5.63 -3.33
CA GLY A 45 -0.28 5.72 -4.78
C GLY A 45 -1.28 4.78 -5.44
N ALA A 46 -1.29 4.80 -6.76
CA ALA A 46 -2.08 3.88 -7.55
C ALA A 46 -1.36 2.53 -7.63
N LEU A 47 -1.87 1.55 -6.90
CA LEU A 47 -1.47 0.16 -6.94
C LEU A 47 -2.70 -0.68 -7.22
N GLY A 48 -2.49 -1.90 -7.68
CA GLY A 48 -3.61 -2.81 -7.83
C GLY A 48 -3.20 -4.24 -8.08
N THR A 49 -4.16 -5.13 -7.88
CA THR A 49 -4.02 -6.56 -8.12
C THR A 49 -5.24 -7.12 -8.83
N ILE A 50 -5.05 -8.27 -9.46
CA ILE A 50 -6.11 -9.05 -10.10
C ILE A 50 -6.01 -10.47 -9.56
N SER A 51 -7.11 -11.03 -9.05
CA SER A 51 -7.19 -12.42 -8.63
C SER A 51 -8.52 -13.05 -9.03
N GLU A 52 -8.54 -14.35 -9.18
CA GLU A 52 -9.76 -15.14 -9.36
C GLU A 52 -10.39 -15.52 -8.02
N ALA A 53 -9.64 -15.40 -6.91
CA ALA A 53 -10.08 -15.72 -5.57
C ALA A 53 -10.32 -14.44 -4.74
N PRO A 54 -11.53 -14.23 -4.20
CA PRO A 54 -11.82 -13.04 -3.40
C PRO A 54 -11.01 -12.97 -2.10
N VAL A 55 -10.62 -14.12 -1.52
CA VAL A 55 -9.80 -14.17 -0.32
C VAL A 55 -8.42 -13.54 -0.50
N ASP A 56 -7.83 -13.70 -1.69
CA ASP A 56 -6.51 -13.15 -1.99
C ASP A 56 -6.54 -11.61 -2.01
N VAL A 57 -7.63 -11.05 -2.59
CA VAL A 57 -7.76 -9.58 -2.63
C VAL A 57 -8.04 -8.97 -1.27
N GLY A 58 -8.59 -9.72 -0.33
CA GLY A 58 -8.72 -9.33 1.07
C GLY A 58 -7.34 -9.17 1.73
N ALA A 59 -6.40 -10.07 1.44
CA ALA A 59 -5.03 -9.96 1.90
C ALA A 59 -4.36 -8.69 1.36
N PHE A 60 -4.52 -8.40 0.07
CA PHE A 60 -4.01 -7.17 -0.54
C PHE A 60 -4.59 -5.91 0.11
N GLN A 61 -5.90 -5.86 0.34
CA GLN A 61 -6.56 -4.72 1.00
C GLN A 61 -6.00 -4.47 2.41
N GLY A 62 -5.66 -5.53 3.14
CA GLY A 62 -5.10 -5.45 4.49
C GLY A 62 -3.82 -4.59 4.57
N TRP A 63 -3.02 -4.55 3.51
CA TRP A 63 -1.81 -3.72 3.44
C TRP A 63 -2.10 -2.21 3.50
N PHE A 64 -3.32 -1.81 3.18
CA PHE A 64 -3.73 -0.39 3.15
C PHE A 64 -4.68 -0.04 4.29
N GLY A 65 -4.74 -0.86 5.33
CA GLY A 65 -5.60 -0.61 6.49
C GLY A 65 -7.09 -0.71 6.19
N ALA A 66 -7.46 -1.10 4.97
CA ALA A 66 -8.85 -1.38 4.64
C ALA A 66 -9.35 -2.51 5.54
N ALA A 67 -10.50 -2.30 6.18
CA ALA A 67 -11.00 -3.20 7.20
C ALA A 67 -11.12 -4.63 6.66
N ALA A 68 -10.35 -5.54 7.24
CA ALA A 68 -10.44 -6.98 6.93
C ALA A 68 -11.85 -7.54 7.25
N ASP A 69 -12.63 -6.82 8.04
CA ASP A 69 -14.02 -7.15 8.40
C ASP A 69 -14.96 -7.19 7.17
N SER A 70 -14.54 -6.59 6.04
CA SER A 70 -15.26 -6.71 4.77
C SER A 70 -14.91 -7.97 3.97
N ALA A 71 -13.81 -8.67 4.30
CA ALA A 71 -13.40 -9.89 3.59
C ALA A 71 -14.43 -11.02 3.74
N ASP A 72 -15.07 -11.12 4.90
CA ASP A 72 -16.17 -12.07 5.13
C ASP A 72 -17.48 -11.67 4.41
N ALA A 73 -17.59 -10.41 3.99
CA ALA A 73 -18.77 -9.86 3.31
C ALA A 73 -18.62 -9.84 1.79
N VAL A 74 -17.47 -10.20 1.23
CA VAL A 74 -17.29 -10.25 -0.22
C VAL A 74 -18.15 -11.37 -0.78
N GLN A 75 -19.31 -10.98 -1.32
CA GLN A 75 -20.17 -11.91 -2.04
C GLN A 75 -19.41 -12.49 -3.21
N THR A 76 -18.97 -13.74 -3.06
CA THR A 76 -18.36 -14.51 -4.13
C THR A 76 -19.31 -14.54 -5.33
N ARG A 77 -18.84 -14.03 -6.47
CA ARG A 77 -19.59 -14.10 -7.73
C ARG A 77 -18.96 -15.18 -8.59
N PRO A 78 -19.68 -16.28 -8.85
CA PRO A 78 -19.17 -17.36 -9.68
C PRO A 78 -18.70 -16.83 -11.06
N GLY A 79 -17.48 -17.16 -11.44
CA GLY A 79 -16.91 -16.79 -12.73
C GLY A 79 -16.47 -15.33 -12.88
N ALA A 80 -16.42 -14.56 -11.79
CA ALA A 80 -15.83 -13.23 -11.81
C ALA A 80 -14.34 -13.29 -11.44
N SER A 81 -13.57 -12.36 -11.98
CA SER A 81 -12.27 -11.97 -11.45
C SER A 81 -12.44 -10.75 -10.56
N TYR A 82 -11.57 -10.61 -9.58
CA TYR A 82 -11.58 -9.50 -8.63
C TYR A 82 -10.39 -8.57 -8.92
N VAL A 83 -10.68 -7.29 -9.00
CA VAL A 83 -9.68 -6.24 -9.22
C VAL A 83 -9.70 -5.33 -8.01
N VAL A 84 -8.58 -5.17 -7.32
CA VAL A 84 -8.42 -4.15 -6.30
C VAL A 84 -7.57 -3.03 -6.87
N VAL A 85 -8.01 -1.81 -6.67
CA VAL A 85 -7.27 -0.61 -7.07
C VAL A 85 -7.23 0.37 -5.91
N THR A 86 -6.04 0.88 -5.64
CA THR A 86 -5.83 1.97 -4.70
C THR A 86 -5.65 3.30 -5.43
N GLY A 87 -5.76 4.39 -4.70
CA GLY A 87 -5.50 5.72 -5.27
C GLY A 87 -5.19 6.75 -4.19
N VAL A 88 -5.01 7.98 -4.60
CA VAL A 88 -4.85 9.13 -3.71
C VAL A 88 -5.84 10.21 -4.15
N THR A 89 -6.64 10.72 -3.24
CA THR A 89 -7.66 11.74 -3.51
C THR A 89 -7.40 13.06 -2.78
N GLY A 90 -6.21 13.21 -2.19
CA GLY A 90 -5.89 14.39 -1.39
C GLY A 90 -6.77 14.47 -0.13
N CYS A 91 -7.34 15.64 0.13
CA CYS A 91 -8.16 15.89 1.32
C CYS A 91 -9.63 15.47 1.18
N VAL A 92 -10.05 15.05 -0.02
CA VAL A 92 -11.45 14.68 -0.27
C VAL A 92 -11.64 13.20 0.03
N THR A 93 -12.58 12.90 0.94
CA THR A 93 -13.02 11.52 1.16
C THR A 93 -14.05 11.15 0.07
N PRO A 94 -13.70 10.29 -0.88
CA PRO A 94 -14.60 9.95 -1.97
C PRO A 94 -15.75 9.08 -1.47
N THR A 95 -16.89 9.17 -2.14
CA THR A 95 -18.08 8.35 -1.82
C THR A 95 -18.38 7.30 -2.87
N ARG A 96 -17.62 7.29 -3.97
CA ARG A 96 -17.81 6.38 -5.11
C ARG A 96 -16.49 6.00 -5.73
N ALA A 97 -16.47 4.83 -6.34
CA ALA A 97 -15.37 4.37 -7.17
C ALA A 97 -15.93 3.70 -8.44
N ASP A 98 -15.38 4.05 -9.59
CA ASP A 98 -15.64 3.41 -10.88
C ASP A 98 -14.34 2.84 -11.43
N LEU A 99 -14.39 1.63 -11.98
CA LEU A 99 -13.25 1.05 -12.67
C LEU A 99 -13.17 1.63 -14.09
N VAL A 100 -12.03 2.13 -14.47
CA VAL A 100 -11.80 2.80 -15.77
C VAL A 100 -10.64 2.11 -16.50
N ARG A 101 -10.80 1.91 -17.81
CA ARG A 101 -9.78 1.36 -18.67
C ARG A 101 -9.30 2.38 -19.70
N THR A 102 -7.99 2.54 -19.82
CA THR A 102 -7.35 3.36 -20.85
C THR A 102 -6.31 2.49 -21.56
N GLY A 103 -6.67 1.95 -22.73
CA GLY A 103 -5.80 1.00 -23.44
C GLY A 103 -5.62 -0.31 -22.68
N ASP A 104 -4.40 -0.57 -22.22
CA ASP A 104 -4.03 -1.75 -21.43
C ASP A 104 -3.88 -1.46 -19.91
N ASP A 105 -4.22 -0.23 -19.48
CA ASP A 105 -4.18 0.19 -18.10
C ASP A 105 -5.58 0.24 -17.46
N LEU A 106 -5.68 -0.23 -16.22
CA LEU A 106 -6.84 -0.08 -15.35
C LEU A 106 -6.55 0.94 -14.26
N THR A 107 -7.53 1.78 -13.97
CA THR A 107 -7.48 2.72 -12.84
C THR A 107 -8.82 2.75 -12.13
N ALA A 108 -8.87 3.20 -10.87
CA ALA A 108 -10.09 3.58 -10.23
C ALA A 108 -10.28 5.10 -10.34
N ARG A 109 -11.48 5.51 -10.77
CA ARG A 109 -11.92 6.89 -10.67
C ARG A 109 -12.70 7.03 -9.38
N PHE A 110 -12.06 7.67 -8.40
CA PHE A 110 -12.69 8.02 -7.14
C PHE A 110 -13.43 9.35 -7.30
N SER A 111 -14.66 9.43 -6.82
CA SER A 111 -15.51 10.60 -7.01
C SER A 111 -16.50 10.77 -5.86
N GLY A 112 -17.19 11.94 -5.85
CA GLY A 112 -18.04 12.33 -4.74
C GLY A 112 -17.23 12.79 -3.54
N GLY A 113 -17.91 13.10 -2.44
CA GLY A 113 -17.34 13.79 -1.30
C GLY A 113 -17.36 15.30 -1.49
N GLU A 114 -17.60 16.00 -0.41
CA GLU A 114 -17.55 17.47 -0.38
C GLU A 114 -16.23 17.88 0.26
N GLN A 115 -15.48 18.71 -0.43
CA GLN A 115 -14.39 19.45 0.20
C GLN A 115 -15.05 20.68 0.85
N ASP A 116 -14.93 20.83 2.17
CA ASP A 116 -15.39 22.07 2.82
C ASP A 116 -14.56 23.25 2.26
N PRO A 117 -15.19 24.16 1.50
CA PRO A 117 -14.48 25.28 0.90
C PRO A 117 -13.89 26.26 1.95
N SER A 118 -14.29 26.13 3.22
CA SER A 118 -13.75 26.91 4.31
C SER A 118 -12.46 26.32 4.89
N GLU A 119 -12.17 25.05 4.66
CA GLU A 119 -10.93 24.41 5.06
C GLU A 119 -9.80 24.70 4.06
N HIS A 120 -9.27 25.92 4.10
CA HIS A 120 -8.00 26.27 3.45
C HIS A 120 -6.77 25.69 4.15
N VAL A 121 -6.97 24.86 5.14
CA VAL A 121 -5.90 24.16 5.86
C VAL A 121 -5.62 22.88 5.11
N GLY A 122 -4.37 22.70 4.66
CA GLY A 122 -3.95 21.44 4.08
C GLY A 122 -4.35 20.28 4.99
N CYS A 123 -4.95 19.24 4.44
CA CYS A 123 -5.34 18.08 5.22
C CYS A 123 -4.13 17.51 5.95
N ALA A 124 -4.34 17.11 7.17
CA ALA A 124 -3.28 16.48 7.98
C ALA A 124 -2.80 15.15 7.36
N ARG A 125 -3.64 14.56 6.52
CA ARG A 125 -3.38 13.32 5.80
C ARG A 125 -4.16 13.30 4.48
N GLU A 126 -3.52 12.87 3.40
CA GLU A 126 -4.20 12.55 2.16
C GLU A 126 -4.98 11.24 2.31
N ASN A 127 -6.17 11.16 1.73
CA ASN A 127 -6.95 9.93 1.69
C ASN A 127 -6.41 9.01 0.60
N GLY A 128 -6.22 7.75 0.97
CA GLY A 128 -5.74 6.70 0.09
C GLY A 128 -6.80 5.61 -0.11
N PRO A 129 -7.90 5.91 -0.83
CA PRO A 129 -9.01 4.99 -0.96
C PRO A 129 -8.61 3.68 -1.62
N VAL A 130 -9.32 2.61 -1.23
CA VAL A 130 -9.16 1.26 -1.76
C VAL A 130 -10.51 0.77 -2.26
N ALA A 131 -10.59 0.37 -3.52
CA ALA A 131 -11.81 -0.14 -4.13
C ALA A 131 -11.59 -1.55 -4.69
N GLN A 132 -12.54 -2.44 -4.43
CA GLN A 132 -12.57 -3.79 -4.98
C GLN A 132 -13.75 -3.94 -5.92
N PHE A 133 -13.49 -4.49 -7.09
CA PHE A 133 -14.47 -4.71 -8.14
C PHE A 133 -14.56 -6.18 -8.51
N ALA A 134 -15.77 -6.70 -8.70
CA ALA A 134 -15.99 -7.97 -9.39
C ALA A 134 -16.22 -7.68 -10.89
N VAL A 135 -15.42 -8.31 -11.74
CA VAL A 135 -15.34 -8.02 -13.18
C VAL A 135 -15.48 -9.30 -13.98
N ASN A 136 -16.16 -9.24 -15.12
CA ASN A 136 -16.12 -10.34 -16.07
C ASN A 136 -14.67 -10.52 -16.59
N PRO A 137 -14.05 -11.73 -16.49
CA PRO A 137 -12.68 -11.95 -16.91
C PRO A 137 -12.39 -11.56 -18.37
N GLY A 138 -13.41 -11.63 -19.24
CA GLY A 138 -13.31 -11.21 -20.63
C GLY A 138 -12.96 -9.73 -20.79
N LEU A 139 -13.36 -8.87 -19.87
CA LEU A 139 -13.07 -7.43 -19.88
C LEU A 139 -11.66 -7.11 -19.42
N LEU A 140 -10.97 -8.06 -18.79
CA LEU A 140 -9.59 -7.91 -18.33
C LEU A 140 -8.55 -8.37 -19.37
N ARG A 141 -9.00 -8.91 -20.50
CA ARG A 141 -8.09 -9.34 -21.58
C ARG A 141 -7.26 -8.17 -22.08
N GLY A 142 -5.94 -8.37 -22.14
CA GLY A 142 -4.99 -7.36 -22.61
C GLY A 142 -4.68 -6.26 -21.61
N VAL A 143 -5.19 -6.33 -20.39
CA VAL A 143 -4.74 -5.48 -19.28
C VAL A 143 -3.31 -5.89 -18.91
N ARG A 144 -2.43 -4.93 -18.79
CA ARG A 144 -1.02 -5.11 -18.43
C ARG A 144 -0.63 -4.32 -17.19
N THR A 145 -1.33 -3.21 -16.94
CA THR A 145 -1.02 -2.33 -15.83
C THR A 145 -2.28 -1.97 -15.05
N ILE A 146 -2.07 -1.60 -13.79
CA ILE A 146 -3.06 -0.97 -12.93
C ILE A 146 -2.40 0.28 -12.35
N GLY A 147 -2.98 1.45 -12.67
CA GLY A 147 -2.39 2.73 -12.29
C GLY A 147 -1.02 2.99 -12.91
N GLY A 148 -0.78 2.48 -14.13
CA GLY A 148 0.50 2.59 -14.85
C GLY A 148 1.60 1.62 -14.38
N ARG A 149 1.32 0.72 -13.44
CA ARG A 149 2.26 -0.26 -12.89
C ARG A 149 1.79 -1.69 -13.15
N PRO A 150 2.68 -2.69 -13.30
CA PRO A 150 2.27 -4.08 -13.35
C PRO A 150 1.39 -4.44 -12.14
N PRO A 151 0.39 -5.32 -12.30
CA PRO A 151 -0.38 -5.81 -11.17
C PRO A 151 0.54 -6.41 -10.10
N VAL A 152 0.27 -6.07 -8.85
CA VAL A 152 1.00 -6.58 -7.69
C VAL A 152 0.46 -7.97 -7.33
N ASP A 153 1.28 -8.78 -6.67
CA ASP A 153 0.85 -10.07 -6.13
C ASP A 153 -0.38 -9.88 -5.23
N PRO A 154 -1.43 -10.70 -5.37
CA PRO A 154 -2.60 -10.63 -4.51
C PRO A 154 -2.30 -10.73 -3.01
N ALA A 155 -1.21 -11.37 -2.61
CA ALA A 155 -0.75 -11.42 -1.22
C ALA A 155 -0.33 -10.04 -0.66
N GLY A 156 -0.19 -9.03 -1.52
CA GLY A 156 0.16 -7.65 -1.17
C GLY A 156 1.45 -7.16 -1.82
N PRO A 157 1.78 -5.87 -1.65
CA PRO A 157 2.93 -5.23 -2.30
C PRO A 157 4.29 -5.66 -1.71
N GLY A 158 4.28 -6.52 -0.71
CA GLY A 158 5.49 -7.00 -0.07
C GLY A 158 5.39 -8.47 0.31
N HIS A 159 6.50 -8.99 0.82
CA HIS A 159 6.59 -10.36 1.30
C HIS A 159 6.64 -10.39 2.82
N ARG A 160 5.81 -11.22 3.42
CA ARG A 160 5.88 -11.53 4.83
C ARG A 160 6.88 -12.67 5.05
N GLY A 161 7.78 -12.50 6.00
CA GLY A 161 8.63 -13.57 6.51
C GLY A 161 7.85 -14.55 7.40
N GLU A 162 8.54 -15.51 7.96
CA GLU A 162 7.97 -16.45 8.91
C GLU A 162 7.48 -15.73 10.17
N LEU A 163 6.34 -16.18 10.70
CA LEU A 163 5.83 -15.71 11.98
C LEU A 163 6.45 -16.58 13.10
N ILE A 164 7.40 -16.01 13.83
CA ILE A 164 8.19 -16.73 14.84
C ILE A 164 7.59 -16.49 16.21
N LYS A 165 7.08 -17.53 16.84
CA LYS A 165 6.59 -17.47 18.23
C LYS A 165 7.76 -17.35 19.21
N LEU A 166 7.76 -16.28 20.01
CA LEU A 166 8.82 -15.98 20.97
C LEU A 166 8.51 -16.48 22.40
N GLY A 167 7.29 -16.96 22.64
CA GLY A 167 6.86 -17.48 23.94
C GLY A 167 6.01 -16.48 24.74
N PRO A 168 5.64 -16.85 25.98
CA PRO A 168 4.78 -16.03 26.84
C PRO A 168 5.56 -15.01 27.67
N ALA A 169 6.88 -14.94 27.54
CA ALA A 169 7.69 -14.03 28.36
C ALA A 169 7.24 -12.58 28.12
N PRO A 170 7.06 -11.76 29.16
CA PRO A 170 6.75 -10.37 29.02
C PRO A 170 7.95 -9.68 28.36
N ILE A 171 7.79 -9.35 27.10
CA ILE A 171 8.70 -8.46 26.40
C ILE A 171 8.31 -7.05 26.81
N ALA A 172 9.29 -6.20 27.09
CA ALA A 172 9.03 -4.84 27.52
C ALA A 172 8.06 -4.12 26.57
N ASP A 173 7.13 -3.34 27.12
CA ASP A 173 6.10 -2.62 26.35
C ASP A 173 6.69 -1.59 25.37
N ASP A 174 8.00 -1.33 25.46
CA ASP A 174 8.76 -0.39 24.64
C ASP A 174 9.58 -1.04 23.52
N VAL A 175 9.32 -2.32 23.19
CA VAL A 175 9.98 -2.98 22.06
C VAL A 175 9.66 -2.25 20.78
N ARG A 176 10.68 -1.61 20.21
CA ARG A 176 10.53 -0.85 18.98
C ARG A 176 10.73 -1.72 17.76
N PRO A 177 9.92 -1.51 16.72
CA PRO A 177 10.16 -2.13 15.42
C PRO A 177 11.53 -1.72 14.88
N ALA A 178 12.12 -2.58 14.04
CA ALA A 178 13.43 -2.34 13.46
C ALA A 178 13.39 -2.42 11.93
N GLU A 179 14.23 -1.64 11.26
CA GLU A 179 14.50 -1.79 9.83
C GLU A 179 15.63 -2.81 9.62
N LEU A 180 15.40 -3.78 8.72
CA LEU A 180 16.37 -4.82 8.38
C LEU A 180 17.51 -4.25 7.52
N GLY A 181 18.70 -4.79 7.68
CA GLY A 181 19.84 -4.39 6.87
C GLY A 181 20.45 -3.05 7.25
N THR A 182 20.05 -2.47 8.38
CA THR A 182 20.69 -1.28 8.94
C THR A 182 21.59 -1.68 10.11
N ASP A 183 22.86 -1.31 10.04
CA ASP A 183 23.87 -1.57 11.10
C ASP A 183 23.69 -0.62 12.32
N SER A 184 22.51 0.00 12.49
CA SER A 184 22.31 0.95 13.57
C SER A 184 22.19 0.22 14.92
N THR A 185 22.83 0.77 15.93
CA THR A 185 22.71 0.31 17.33
C THR A 185 21.26 0.37 17.85
N ASP A 186 20.41 1.13 17.19
CA ASP A 186 18.98 1.28 17.51
C ASP A 186 18.08 0.38 16.64
N GLY A 187 18.65 -0.48 15.79
CA GLY A 187 17.95 -1.32 14.84
C GLY A 187 17.77 -2.76 15.30
N THR A 188 18.02 -3.70 14.37
CA THR A 188 17.84 -5.16 14.59
C THR A 188 18.67 -5.72 15.72
N GLY A 189 19.88 -5.15 15.97
CA GLY A 189 20.74 -5.55 17.08
C GLY A 189 20.14 -5.25 18.45
N ALA A 190 19.55 -4.06 18.63
CA ALA A 190 18.85 -3.69 19.85
C ALA A 190 17.60 -4.57 20.08
N LEU A 191 16.84 -4.82 19.02
CA LEU A 191 15.68 -5.72 19.08
C LEU A 191 16.10 -7.13 19.50
N LEU A 192 17.13 -7.70 18.87
CA LEU A 192 17.64 -9.04 19.23
C LEU A 192 18.09 -9.10 20.69
N HIS A 193 18.84 -8.10 21.14
CA HIS A 193 19.30 -8.01 22.54
C HIS A 193 18.10 -7.98 23.52
N THR A 194 17.03 -7.25 23.18
CA THR A 194 15.82 -7.22 24.00
C THR A 194 15.18 -8.61 24.07
N LEU A 195 15.08 -9.33 22.93
CA LEU A 195 14.53 -10.69 22.89
C LEU A 195 15.38 -11.68 23.69
N GLU A 196 16.69 -11.59 23.64
CA GLU A 196 17.63 -12.42 24.43
C GLU A 196 17.47 -12.14 25.92
N THR A 197 17.42 -10.86 26.32
CA THR A 197 17.25 -10.45 27.73
C THR A 197 15.91 -10.89 28.30
N ALA A 198 14.87 -10.87 27.48
CA ALA A 198 13.53 -11.34 27.86
C ALA A 198 13.42 -12.88 27.96
N GLY A 199 14.46 -13.63 27.62
CA GLY A 199 14.43 -15.08 27.63
C GLY A 199 13.48 -15.68 26.59
N SER A 200 13.33 -15.00 25.45
CA SER A 200 12.48 -15.45 24.35
C SER A 200 12.87 -16.84 23.87
N THR A 201 11.89 -17.62 23.42
CA THR A 201 12.11 -18.89 22.71
C THR A 201 12.43 -18.64 21.24
N ASN A 202 12.96 -19.65 20.55
CA ASN A 202 13.25 -19.60 19.11
C ASN A 202 14.21 -18.47 18.70
N LEU A 203 15.15 -18.11 19.59
CA LEU A 203 16.13 -17.04 19.36
C LEU A 203 17.00 -17.23 18.12
N ASP A 204 17.32 -18.47 17.74
CA ASP A 204 18.13 -18.73 16.54
C ASP A 204 17.34 -18.39 15.27
N GLN A 205 16.05 -18.71 15.22
CA GLN A 205 15.18 -18.30 14.13
C GLN A 205 15.02 -16.79 14.10
N ALA A 206 14.82 -16.17 15.27
CA ALA A 206 14.72 -14.71 15.37
C ALA A 206 16.02 -14.02 14.88
N ARG A 207 17.19 -14.54 15.27
CA ARG A 207 18.48 -14.02 14.81
C ARG A 207 18.65 -14.14 13.30
N GLN A 208 18.25 -15.28 12.72
CA GLN A 208 18.28 -15.50 11.27
C GLN A 208 17.35 -14.51 10.55
N ALA A 209 16.11 -14.33 11.04
CA ALA A 209 15.14 -13.42 10.43
C ALA A 209 15.59 -11.96 10.52
N LEU A 210 16.12 -11.52 11.66
CA LEU A 210 16.62 -10.17 11.86
C LEU A 210 17.94 -9.88 11.09
N GLY A 211 18.72 -10.91 10.81
CA GLY A 211 19.94 -10.81 10.00
C GLY A 211 19.70 -10.84 8.49
N ALA A 212 18.47 -11.06 8.06
CA ALA A 212 18.14 -11.11 6.64
C ALA A 212 18.36 -9.73 5.98
N GLN A 213 18.98 -9.75 4.80
CA GLN A 213 19.21 -8.54 4.01
C GLN A 213 18.12 -8.44 2.95
N PRO A 214 17.36 -7.33 2.90
CA PRO A 214 16.42 -7.09 1.82
C PRO A 214 17.12 -7.06 0.46
N SER A 215 16.44 -7.50 -0.59
CA SER A 215 16.97 -7.40 -1.95
C SER A 215 17.17 -5.95 -2.38
N THR A 216 18.02 -5.74 -3.39
CA THR A 216 18.22 -4.40 -3.96
C THR A 216 16.88 -3.83 -4.43
N GLY A 217 16.57 -2.60 -4.01
CA GLY A 217 15.29 -1.93 -4.30
C GLY A 217 14.19 -2.20 -3.26
N GLN A 218 14.42 -3.09 -2.30
CA GLN A 218 13.49 -3.35 -1.21
C GLN A 218 13.93 -2.71 0.11
N ARG A 219 12.97 -2.55 1.02
CA ARG A 219 13.18 -2.27 2.43
C ARG A 219 12.62 -3.43 3.25
N GLY A 220 13.25 -3.71 4.36
CA GLY A 220 12.82 -4.75 5.28
C GLY A 220 12.50 -4.19 6.66
N PHE A 221 11.51 -4.77 7.32
CA PHE A 221 11.04 -4.32 8.64
C PHE A 221 10.75 -5.52 9.53
N ALA A 222 11.00 -5.37 10.81
CA ALA A 222 10.73 -6.37 11.84
C ALA A 222 9.85 -5.77 12.93
N PHE A 223 8.83 -6.53 13.34
CA PHE A 223 7.89 -6.17 14.39
C PHE A 223 7.76 -7.31 15.40
N VAL A 224 7.57 -6.96 16.67
CA VAL A 224 7.15 -7.89 17.71
C VAL A 224 5.70 -7.55 18.07
N LEU A 225 4.84 -8.54 17.92
CA LEU A 225 3.39 -8.38 18.08
C LEU A 225 2.89 -9.34 19.16
N THR A 226 1.83 -8.94 19.83
CA THR A 226 1.21 -9.73 20.89
C THR A 226 -0.10 -10.32 20.41
N GLY A 227 -0.31 -11.63 20.58
CA GLY A 227 -1.53 -12.31 20.17
C GLY A 227 -1.69 -13.67 20.79
N CYS A 228 -2.81 -14.36 20.47
CA CYS A 228 -3.16 -15.66 21.02
C CYS A 228 -2.70 -16.81 20.13
N ALA A 229 -3.24 -16.89 18.93
CA ALA A 229 -2.96 -17.95 17.98
C ALA A 229 -3.11 -17.40 16.53
N PRO A 230 -2.29 -16.42 16.17
CA PRO A 230 -2.36 -15.86 14.83
C PRO A 230 -1.95 -16.88 13.77
N ASP A 231 -2.58 -16.82 12.62
CA ASP A 231 -2.18 -17.56 11.42
C ASP A 231 -1.25 -16.75 10.53
N GLY A 232 -1.13 -15.45 10.80
CA GLY A 232 -0.31 -14.56 10.03
C GLY A 232 -0.15 -13.16 10.60
N ALA A 233 0.39 -12.28 9.80
CA ALA A 233 0.48 -10.86 10.07
C ALA A 233 0.46 -10.07 8.76
N THR A 234 0.00 -8.82 8.81
CA THR A 234 -0.02 -7.89 7.69
C THR A 234 0.72 -6.63 8.06
N LEU A 235 1.54 -6.12 7.13
CA LEU A 235 2.13 -4.78 7.22
C LEU A 235 1.09 -3.77 6.75
N ILE A 236 0.86 -2.74 7.55
CA ILE A 236 -0.03 -1.62 7.21
C ILE A 236 0.84 -0.44 6.84
N VAL A 237 0.74 -0.03 5.57
CA VAL A 237 1.51 1.09 5.02
C VAL A 237 0.66 2.34 5.05
N GLN A 238 1.05 3.29 5.88
CA GLN A 238 0.38 4.59 6.00
C GLN A 238 1.33 5.69 5.54
N GLN A 239 0.79 6.84 5.19
CA GLN A 239 1.59 7.98 4.71
C GLN A 239 2.75 8.36 5.64
N ARG A 240 2.55 8.26 6.96
CA ARG A 240 3.55 8.66 7.96
C ARG A 240 3.99 7.54 8.89
N SER A 241 3.44 6.35 8.76
CA SER A 241 3.80 5.23 9.63
C SER A 241 3.71 3.89 8.92
N LEU A 242 4.55 2.98 9.36
CA LEU A 242 4.47 1.56 9.05
C LEU A 242 4.16 0.84 10.35
N THR A 243 3.07 0.10 10.38
CA THR A 243 2.66 -0.69 11.53
C THR A 243 2.41 -2.13 11.08
N ALA A 244 2.33 -3.06 12.01
CA ALA A 244 1.98 -4.44 11.70
C ALA A 244 0.82 -4.90 12.60
N LYS A 245 0.01 -5.81 12.06
CA LYS A 245 -1.13 -6.40 12.76
C LYS A 245 -1.12 -7.90 12.54
N LEU A 246 -1.41 -8.67 13.60
CA LEU A 246 -1.65 -10.11 13.47
C LEU A 246 -2.98 -10.39 12.77
N THR A 247 -3.03 -11.47 12.00
CA THR A 247 -4.23 -11.96 11.33
C THR A 247 -4.65 -13.31 11.91
N GLY A 248 -5.94 -13.68 11.78
CA GLY A 248 -6.48 -14.94 12.28
C GLY A 248 -6.66 -15.04 13.80
N ASP A 249 -6.30 -13.98 14.53
CA ASP A 249 -6.28 -13.99 16.01
C ASP A 249 -7.63 -13.61 16.65
N SER A 250 -8.59 -13.14 15.88
CA SER A 250 -9.81 -12.50 16.37
C SER A 250 -10.81 -13.43 17.06
N ALA A 251 -10.70 -14.73 16.87
CA ALA A 251 -11.66 -15.71 17.40
C ALA A 251 -11.23 -16.36 18.72
N ASN A 252 -9.99 -16.20 19.15
CA ASN A 252 -9.43 -16.96 20.27
C ASN A 252 -9.19 -16.06 21.50
N ARG A 253 -9.97 -16.27 22.55
CA ARG A 253 -9.65 -15.75 23.89
C ARG A 253 -8.59 -16.65 24.51
N CYS A 254 -7.35 -16.21 24.59
CA CYS A 254 -6.29 -16.92 25.28
C CYS A 254 -6.17 -16.46 26.75
N PHE A 255 -5.78 -17.38 27.62
CA PHE A 255 -5.48 -17.06 29.02
C PHE A 255 -4.17 -16.28 29.18
N ALA A 256 -3.24 -16.44 28.23
CA ALA A 256 -1.99 -15.70 28.16
C ALA A 256 -1.64 -15.44 26.70
N ALA A 257 -1.39 -14.19 26.39
CA ALA A 257 -0.88 -13.80 25.08
C ALA A 257 0.55 -14.30 24.90
N ALA A 258 0.89 -14.65 23.66
CA ALA A 258 2.26 -14.92 23.26
C ALA A 258 2.79 -13.75 22.41
N TYR A 259 4.10 -13.65 22.35
CA TYR A 259 4.79 -12.68 21.49
C TYR A 259 5.24 -13.38 20.21
N PHE A 260 5.17 -12.63 19.11
CA PHE A 260 5.52 -13.12 17.79
C PHE A 260 6.42 -12.09 17.09
N LEU A 261 7.55 -12.55 16.58
CA LEU A 261 8.37 -11.76 15.66
C LEU A 261 7.90 -12.05 14.24
N VAL A 262 7.72 -11.00 13.47
CA VAL A 262 7.44 -11.08 12.03
C VAL A 262 8.31 -10.09 11.30
N THR A 263 8.78 -10.49 10.13
CA THR A 263 9.52 -9.60 9.21
C THR A 263 8.72 -9.38 7.93
N PHE A 264 8.90 -8.23 7.32
CA PHE A 264 8.31 -7.88 6.04
C PHE A 264 9.40 -7.31 5.13
N THR A 265 9.30 -7.59 3.84
CA THR A 265 10.05 -6.88 2.79
C THR A 265 9.06 -6.30 1.80
N ILE A 266 9.30 -5.08 1.36
CA ILE A 266 8.42 -4.33 0.46
C ILE A 266 9.28 -3.49 -0.48
N ASP A 267 8.81 -3.24 -1.70
CA ASP A 267 9.51 -2.38 -2.63
C ASP A 267 9.66 -0.97 -2.05
N ARG A 268 10.85 -0.40 -2.22
CA ARG A 268 11.19 0.92 -1.65
C ARG A 268 10.23 2.00 -2.09
N ASP A 269 9.77 1.94 -3.34
CA ASP A 269 8.86 2.91 -3.94
C ASP A 269 7.43 2.82 -3.37
N ASP A 270 7.09 1.70 -2.71
CA ASP A 270 5.81 1.50 -2.04
C ASP A 270 5.83 1.94 -0.58
N VAL A 271 7.00 2.36 -0.08
CA VAL A 271 7.15 2.90 1.27
C VAL A 271 7.20 4.42 1.21
N PRO A 272 6.25 5.13 1.86
CA PRO A 272 6.30 6.59 1.90
C PRO A 272 7.62 7.08 2.50
N PRO A 273 8.27 8.10 1.90
CA PRO A 273 9.59 8.56 2.34
C PRO A 273 9.59 9.14 3.77
N GLN A 274 8.43 9.54 4.27
CA GLN A 274 8.27 10.10 5.61
C GLN A 274 7.70 9.10 6.62
N ALA A 275 7.46 7.86 6.22
CA ALA A 275 6.90 6.86 7.11
C ALA A 275 7.94 6.45 8.15
N VAL A 276 7.55 6.51 9.41
CA VAL A 276 8.31 6.00 10.56
C VAL A 276 7.72 4.69 11.02
N LEU A 277 8.56 3.86 11.62
CA LEU A 277 8.10 2.61 12.22
C LEU A 277 7.28 2.95 13.47
N GLY A 278 6.02 2.56 13.46
CA GLY A 278 5.12 2.65 14.61
C GLY A 278 5.03 1.31 15.34
N GLY A 279 5.05 1.36 16.66
CA GLY A 279 4.84 0.23 17.55
C GLY A 279 3.54 0.37 18.30
#